data_dae23c2a3facedc8cdd21eda45151d47
#
_entry.id   dae23c2a3facedc8cdd21eda45151d47
#
_cell.length_a   1.000
_cell.length_b   1.000
_cell.length_c   1.000
_cell.angle_alpha   90.00
_cell.angle_beta   90.00
_cell.angle_gamma   90.00
#
_symmetry.space_group_name_H-M   'P 1'
#
loop_
_entity.id
_entity.type
_entity.pdbx_description
1 polymer ?
#
loop_
_entity_poly.entity_id
_entity_poly.type
_entity_poly.pdbx_seq_one_letter_code
_entity_poly.pdbx_strand_id
1 'polypeptide(L)'
;KKYIELGARIPKGILMVGPPGTGKTYLSRAVAGEAGVPFFSISGSDFVEMFVGVGASRVRDLFEQAKKNAPAIIFIDEIDAVGRKRGAGLGGGHDEREQTLNQLLVEMDGFGVNQGIIIMAATNRPDILDPALLRPGRFDRQIVVGAPDVKGREAIFKVHSKNKPLADDVNIEVLARRTP
;
A
#
# COMPACT_ATOMS: atom_id res chain seq x y z
N LYS A 1 22.36 0.73 -6.79
CA LYS A 1 23.44 1.55 -7.40
C LYS A 1 23.41 1.47 -8.93
N LYS A 2 23.48 0.26 -9.52
CA LYS A 2 23.51 0.06 -10.99
C LYS A 2 22.40 0.79 -11.79
N TYR A 3 21.17 0.81 -11.28
CA TYR A 3 20.05 1.48 -11.94
C TYR A 3 20.10 3.01 -11.86
N ILE A 4 20.66 3.55 -10.77
CA ILE A 4 20.85 5.01 -10.61
C ILE A 4 21.92 5.51 -11.58
N GLU A 5 22.99 4.76 -11.78
CA GLU A 5 24.06 5.06 -12.75
C GLU A 5 23.53 5.07 -14.19
N LEU A 6 22.48 4.31 -14.46
CA LEU A 6 21.77 4.29 -15.74
C LEU A 6 20.69 5.38 -15.88
N GLY A 7 20.60 6.31 -14.93
CA GLY A 7 19.62 7.40 -14.93
C GLY A 7 18.21 7.00 -14.50
N ALA A 8 18.04 5.81 -13.90
CA ALA A 8 16.73 5.42 -13.38
C ALA A 8 16.34 6.28 -12.18
N ARG A 9 15.12 6.80 -12.21
CA ARG A 9 14.54 7.52 -11.07
C ARG A 9 13.91 6.51 -10.09
N ILE A 10 14.28 6.63 -8.82
CA ILE A 10 13.64 5.86 -7.76
C ILE A 10 12.26 6.47 -7.51
N PRO A 11 11.16 5.70 -7.63
CA PRO A 11 9.83 6.21 -7.33
C PRO A 11 9.73 6.53 -5.83
N LYS A 12 9.07 7.63 -5.49
CA LYS A 12 8.74 7.95 -4.09
C LYS A 12 7.54 7.15 -3.62
N GLY A 13 6.57 6.94 -4.50
CA GLY A 13 5.31 6.30 -4.19
C GLY A 13 4.94 5.22 -5.20
N ILE A 14 4.47 4.09 -4.67
CA ILE A 14 4.02 2.94 -5.45
C ILE A 14 2.58 2.62 -5.04
N LEU A 15 1.67 2.64 -6.01
CA LEU A 15 0.28 2.24 -5.81
C LEU A 15 0.07 0.81 -6.29
N MET A 16 -0.33 -0.08 -5.39
CA MET A 16 -0.75 -1.42 -5.72
C MET A 16 -2.27 -1.46 -5.90
N VAL A 17 -2.69 -1.93 -7.06
CA VAL A 17 -4.09 -2.00 -7.47
C VAL A 17 -4.48 -3.45 -7.64
N GLY A 18 -5.58 -3.87 -7.06
CA GLY A 18 -6.09 -5.22 -7.24
C GLY A 18 -7.20 -5.57 -6.28
N PRO A 19 -7.91 -6.69 -6.51
CA PRO A 19 -8.98 -7.15 -5.64
C PRO A 19 -8.52 -7.33 -4.19
N PRO A 20 -9.43 -7.26 -3.21
CA PRO A 20 -9.11 -7.59 -1.83
C PRO A 20 -8.62 -9.05 -1.72
N GLY A 21 -7.75 -9.32 -0.76
CA GLY A 21 -7.26 -10.67 -0.50
C GLY A 21 -6.18 -11.17 -1.47
N THR A 22 -5.66 -10.35 -2.38
CA THR A 22 -4.60 -10.74 -3.33
C THR A 22 -3.18 -10.67 -2.76
N GLY A 23 -3.03 -10.34 -1.47
CA GLY A 23 -1.73 -10.35 -0.79
C GLY A 23 -0.93 -9.05 -0.90
N LYS A 24 -1.54 -7.92 -1.23
CA LYS A 24 -0.86 -6.62 -1.37
C LYS A 24 -0.08 -6.22 -0.11
N THR A 25 -0.67 -6.40 1.06
CA THR A 25 -0.02 -6.13 2.36
C THR A 25 1.17 -7.06 2.60
N TYR A 26 1.02 -8.35 2.31
CA TYR A 26 2.12 -9.31 2.45
C TYR A 26 3.26 -9.02 1.50
N LEU A 27 2.96 -8.64 0.27
CA LEU A 27 3.96 -8.26 -0.72
C LEU A 27 4.78 -7.05 -0.23
N SER A 28 4.10 -6.02 0.28
CA SER A 28 4.76 -4.82 0.82
C SER A 28 5.66 -5.14 2.00
N ARG A 29 5.20 -5.99 2.91
CA ARG A 29 5.98 -6.44 4.06
C ARG A 29 7.18 -7.27 3.62
N ALA A 30 7.01 -8.14 2.63
CA ALA A 30 8.10 -8.94 2.06
C ALA A 30 9.19 -8.06 1.43
N VAL A 31 8.79 -7.00 0.72
CA VAL A 31 9.74 -6.02 0.15
C VAL A 31 10.56 -5.34 1.24
N ALA A 32 9.92 -4.92 2.34
CA ALA A 32 10.62 -4.32 3.47
C ALA A 32 11.59 -5.31 4.16
N GLY A 33 11.15 -6.56 4.34
CA GLY A 33 11.97 -7.62 4.90
C GLY A 33 13.17 -7.95 4.02
N GLU A 34 13.00 -8.05 2.72
CA GLU A 34 14.09 -8.29 1.77
C GLU A 34 15.08 -7.13 1.70
N ALA A 35 14.56 -5.90 1.82
CA ALA A 35 15.40 -4.70 1.88
C ALA A 35 16.07 -4.48 3.24
N GLY A 36 15.64 -5.19 4.30
CA GLY A 36 16.15 -5.03 5.66
C GLY A 36 15.85 -3.67 6.27
N VAL A 37 14.69 -3.07 5.95
CA VAL A 37 14.31 -1.73 6.42
C VAL A 37 13.05 -1.78 7.28
N PRO A 38 12.86 -0.81 8.20
CA PRO A 38 11.63 -0.67 8.98
C PRO A 38 10.38 -0.55 8.08
N PHE A 39 9.30 -1.16 8.53
CA PHE A 39 8.00 -1.18 7.85
C PHE A 39 6.93 -0.59 8.76
N PHE A 40 6.36 0.53 8.32
CA PHE A 40 5.28 1.22 9.01
C PHE A 40 3.99 1.00 8.24
N SER A 41 3.03 0.31 8.83
CA SER A 41 1.76 -0.03 8.18
C SER A 41 0.59 0.61 8.89
N ILE A 42 -0.31 1.21 8.11
CA ILE A 42 -1.56 1.79 8.59
C ILE A 42 -2.66 1.55 7.56
N SER A 43 -3.92 1.48 8.01
CA SER A 43 -5.07 1.52 7.11
C SER A 43 -5.54 2.96 6.87
N GLY A 44 -5.95 3.26 5.65
CA GLY A 44 -6.57 4.55 5.34
C GLY A 44 -7.80 4.83 6.18
N SER A 45 -8.54 3.81 6.58
CA SER A 45 -9.68 3.93 7.49
C SER A 45 -9.31 4.43 8.88
N ASP A 46 -8.10 4.12 9.36
CA ASP A 46 -7.60 4.58 10.67
C ASP A 46 -7.37 6.09 10.72
N PHE A 47 -7.24 6.74 9.56
CA PHE A 47 -7.12 8.19 9.45
C PHE A 47 -8.47 8.91 9.46
N VAL A 48 -9.57 8.20 9.20
CA VAL A 48 -10.92 8.75 9.07
C VAL A 48 -11.71 8.53 10.35
N GLU A 49 -11.13 8.85 11.49
CA GLU A 49 -11.83 8.76 12.77
C GLU A 49 -12.55 10.06 13.13
N MET A 50 -13.50 9.92 14.06
CA MET A 50 -14.62 10.83 14.37
C MET A 50 -14.28 12.25 14.81
N PHE A 51 -12.99 12.63 14.95
CA PHE A 51 -12.62 13.96 15.45
C PHE A 51 -11.82 14.74 14.41
N VAL A 52 -12.23 15.97 14.16
CA VAL A 52 -11.58 16.90 13.22
C VAL A 52 -10.09 17.07 13.56
N GLY A 53 -9.24 16.89 12.57
CA GLY A 53 -7.79 17.07 12.69
C GLY A 53 -7.00 15.86 13.21
N VAL A 54 -7.64 14.82 13.73
CA VAL A 54 -6.95 13.61 14.24
C VAL A 54 -6.28 12.85 13.10
N GLY A 55 -6.97 12.70 11.96
CA GLY A 55 -6.41 12.02 10.79
C GLY A 55 -5.15 12.71 10.26
N ALA A 56 -5.16 14.04 10.12
CA ALA A 56 -4.01 14.82 9.68
C ALA A 56 -2.83 14.72 10.67
N SER A 57 -3.10 14.72 11.98
CA SER A 57 -2.08 14.52 13.01
C SER A 57 -1.44 13.15 12.91
N ARG A 58 -2.23 12.09 12.75
CA ARG A 58 -1.72 10.71 12.55
C ARG A 58 -0.85 10.57 11.31
N VAL A 59 -1.21 11.23 10.23
CA VAL A 59 -0.37 11.27 9.01
C VAL A 59 0.98 11.89 9.32
N ARG A 60 1.02 13.06 9.99
CA ARG A 60 2.27 13.71 10.39
C ARG A 60 3.13 12.81 11.25
N ASP A 61 2.55 12.21 12.28
CA ASP A 61 3.27 11.34 13.22
C ASP A 61 3.87 10.12 12.52
N LEU A 62 3.12 9.50 11.62
CA LEU A 62 3.58 8.37 10.81
C LEU A 62 4.82 8.74 9.99
N PHE A 63 4.76 9.86 9.26
CA PHE A 63 5.87 10.31 8.42
C PHE A 63 7.07 10.75 9.26
N GLU A 64 6.83 11.39 10.40
CA GLU A 64 7.91 11.78 11.32
C GLU A 64 8.64 10.55 11.87
N GLN A 65 7.92 9.52 12.29
CA GLN A 65 8.50 8.26 12.74
C GLN A 65 9.31 7.58 11.63
N ALA A 66 8.78 7.54 10.40
CA ALA A 66 9.49 6.97 9.27
C ALA A 66 10.77 7.74 8.95
N LYS A 67 10.74 9.07 8.99
CA LYS A 67 11.91 9.93 8.76
C LYS A 67 13.00 9.70 9.81
N LYS A 68 12.64 9.54 11.08
CA LYS A 68 13.57 9.21 12.18
C LYS A 68 14.24 7.85 12.02
N ASN A 69 13.59 6.93 11.33
CA ASN A 69 14.05 5.55 11.12
C ASN A 69 14.43 5.26 9.66
N ALA A 70 14.72 6.30 8.88
CA ALA A 70 15.10 6.11 7.49
C ALA A 70 16.46 5.35 7.36
N PRO A 71 16.63 4.48 6.36
CA PRO A 71 15.65 4.16 5.30
C PRO A 71 14.47 3.32 5.80
N ALA A 72 13.24 3.63 5.32
CA ALA A 72 12.01 2.99 5.78
C ALA A 72 10.97 2.88 4.65
N ILE A 73 10.02 1.96 4.81
CA ILE A 73 8.84 1.82 3.96
C ILE A 73 7.60 2.17 4.79
N ILE A 74 6.78 3.08 4.25
CA ILE A 74 5.43 3.35 4.74
C ILE A 74 4.45 2.61 3.85
N PHE A 75 3.54 1.85 4.44
CA PHE A 75 2.46 1.17 3.73
C PHE A 75 1.11 1.67 4.20
N ILE A 76 0.28 2.16 3.26
CA ILE A 76 -1.07 2.62 3.53
C ILE A 76 -2.04 1.71 2.80
N ASP A 77 -2.70 0.84 3.53
CA ASP A 77 -3.78 0.01 2.97
C ASP A 77 -5.06 0.83 2.84
N GLU A 78 -5.94 0.43 1.94
CA GLU A 78 -7.22 1.10 1.70
C GLU A 78 -7.08 2.62 1.53
N ILE A 79 -6.13 3.06 0.70
CA ILE A 79 -5.86 4.49 0.49
C ILE A 79 -7.09 5.26 -0.01
N ASP A 80 -8.03 4.57 -0.66
CA ASP A 80 -9.30 5.12 -1.12
C ASP A 80 -10.21 5.60 0.03
N ALA A 81 -9.98 5.17 1.28
CA ALA A 81 -10.71 5.69 2.43
C ALA A 81 -10.45 7.19 2.65
N VAL A 82 -9.23 7.67 2.40
CA VAL A 82 -8.83 9.08 2.52
C VAL A 82 -8.65 9.77 1.17
N GLY A 83 -8.33 9.01 0.14
CA GLY A 83 -7.93 9.50 -1.17
C GLY A 83 -9.04 9.63 -2.20
N ARG A 84 -10.31 9.65 -1.82
CA ARG A 84 -11.43 9.82 -2.75
C ARG A 84 -11.40 11.18 -3.44
N LYS A 85 -11.84 11.18 -4.71
CA LYS A 85 -12.11 12.42 -5.45
C LYS A 85 -13.00 13.34 -4.63
N ARG A 86 -12.66 14.62 -4.62
CA ARG A 86 -13.47 15.67 -4.01
C ARG A 86 -14.79 15.75 -4.74
N GLY A 87 -15.89 15.45 -4.06
CA GLY A 87 -17.24 15.54 -4.60
C GLY A 87 -17.96 16.75 -4.00
N ALA A 88 -18.88 17.32 -4.74
CA ALA A 88 -19.82 18.33 -4.23
C ALA A 88 -20.85 17.66 -3.31
N GLY A 89 -20.45 17.28 -2.10
CA GLY A 89 -21.28 16.65 -1.08
C GLY A 89 -21.40 17.53 0.15
N LEU A 90 -22.61 17.88 0.47
CA LEU A 90 -23.00 18.60 1.69
C LEU A 90 -22.88 17.66 2.91
N GLY A 91 -21.85 17.85 3.76
CA GLY A 91 -21.78 17.15 5.04
C GLY A 91 -20.40 17.15 5.70
N GLY A 92 -20.35 17.41 6.99
CA GLY A 92 -19.12 17.60 7.80
C GLY A 92 -18.10 16.48 7.87
N GLY A 93 -18.36 15.30 7.30
CA GLY A 93 -17.36 14.23 7.16
C GLY A 93 -16.42 14.40 5.95
N HIS A 94 -16.71 15.33 5.05
CA HIS A 94 -15.89 15.64 3.89
C HIS A 94 -14.66 16.48 4.25
N ASP A 95 -14.81 17.42 5.17
CA ASP A 95 -13.73 18.34 5.57
C ASP A 95 -12.56 17.58 6.22
N GLU A 96 -12.84 16.56 7.02
CA GLU A 96 -11.81 15.78 7.70
C GLU A 96 -11.01 14.93 6.72
N ARG A 97 -11.69 14.26 5.78
CA ARG A 97 -11.01 13.50 4.72
C ARG A 97 -10.15 14.39 3.84
N GLU A 98 -10.65 15.57 3.49
CA GLU A 98 -9.87 16.53 2.70
C GLU A 98 -8.65 17.03 3.45
N GLN A 99 -8.77 17.33 4.74
CA GLN A 99 -7.64 17.72 5.57
C GLN A 99 -6.60 16.61 5.68
N THR A 100 -7.03 15.37 5.88
CA THR A 100 -6.16 14.19 5.94
C THR A 100 -5.46 13.95 4.61
N LEU A 101 -6.20 14.01 3.50
CA LEU A 101 -5.63 13.90 2.16
C LEU A 101 -4.61 15.00 1.88
N ASN A 102 -4.94 16.25 2.19
CA ASN A 102 -4.05 17.38 1.99
C ASN A 102 -2.76 17.22 2.82
N GLN A 103 -2.87 16.76 4.06
CA GLN A 103 -1.70 16.48 4.90
C GLN A 103 -0.85 15.36 4.31
N LEU A 104 -1.46 14.29 3.80
CA LEU A 104 -0.74 13.22 3.12
C LEU A 104 0.04 13.75 1.92
N LEU A 105 -0.58 14.59 1.09
CA LEU A 105 0.08 15.20 -0.06
C LEU A 105 1.24 16.11 0.35
N VAL A 106 1.05 16.91 1.40
CA VAL A 106 2.11 17.78 1.95
C VAL A 106 3.29 16.93 2.44
N GLU A 107 3.03 15.86 3.19
CA GLU A 107 4.10 14.99 3.69
C GLU A 107 4.82 14.26 2.54
N MET A 108 4.09 13.79 1.52
CA MET A 108 4.70 13.17 0.34
C MET A 108 5.58 14.15 -0.44
N ASP A 109 5.18 15.39 -0.57
CA ASP A 109 5.96 16.43 -1.25
C ASP A 109 7.14 16.91 -0.41
N GLY A 110 7.04 16.78 0.91
CA GLY A 110 8.01 17.31 1.87
C GLY A 110 9.31 16.51 2.03
N PHE A 111 9.47 15.36 1.38
CA PHE A 111 10.72 14.60 1.41
C PHE A 111 11.30 14.37 0.01
N GLY A 112 12.62 14.40 -0.07
CA GLY A 112 13.35 14.14 -1.30
C GLY A 112 13.61 12.63 -1.51
N VAL A 113 13.94 12.27 -2.75
CA VAL A 113 14.30 10.89 -3.13
C VAL A 113 15.48 10.36 -2.29
N ASN A 114 16.34 11.26 -1.80
CA ASN A 114 17.54 10.91 -1.04
C ASN A 114 17.29 10.65 0.46
N GLN A 115 16.07 10.85 0.96
CA GLN A 115 15.76 10.61 2.37
C GLN A 115 15.48 9.13 2.70
N GLY A 116 15.51 8.26 1.71
CA GLY A 116 15.40 6.80 1.92
C GLY A 116 14.00 6.35 2.34
N ILE A 117 12.95 7.12 2.07
CA ILE A 117 11.57 6.75 2.36
C ILE A 117 10.86 6.39 1.06
N ILE A 118 10.23 5.22 1.04
CA ILE A 118 9.33 4.79 -0.04
C ILE A 118 7.94 4.61 0.56
N ILE A 119 6.94 5.18 -0.11
CA ILE A 119 5.55 5.02 0.28
C ILE A 119 4.92 4.00 -0.65
N MET A 120 4.31 2.99 -0.08
CA MET A 120 3.48 2.02 -0.81
C MET A 120 2.03 2.21 -0.37
N ALA A 121 1.11 2.20 -1.29
CA ALA A 121 -0.32 2.22 -0.98
C ALA A 121 -1.04 1.12 -1.73
N ALA A 122 -2.16 0.68 -1.19
CA ALA A 122 -3.00 -0.33 -1.81
C ALA A 122 -4.44 0.16 -1.92
N THR A 123 -5.09 -0.19 -3.03
CA THR A 123 -6.51 0.04 -3.25
C THR A 123 -7.11 -1.05 -4.14
N ASN A 124 -8.37 -1.34 -3.93
CA ASN A 124 -9.20 -2.12 -4.86
C ASN A 124 -10.07 -1.20 -5.77
N ARG A 125 -10.05 0.11 -5.53
CA ARG A 125 -10.88 1.10 -6.22
C ARG A 125 -10.04 2.27 -6.76
N PRO A 126 -9.17 2.04 -7.76
CA PRO A 126 -8.34 3.13 -8.32
C PRO A 126 -9.17 4.20 -9.03
N ASP A 127 -10.38 3.85 -9.47
CA ASP A 127 -11.32 4.73 -10.19
C ASP A 127 -11.82 5.90 -9.35
N ILE A 128 -11.88 5.75 -8.03
CA ILE A 128 -12.38 6.78 -7.11
C ILE A 128 -11.28 7.65 -6.50
N LEU A 129 -10.02 7.33 -6.73
CA LEU A 129 -8.90 8.11 -6.18
C LEU A 129 -8.83 9.52 -6.76
N ASP A 130 -8.47 10.47 -5.90
CA ASP A 130 -8.20 11.84 -6.32
C ASP A 130 -6.97 11.86 -7.25
N PRO A 131 -7.07 12.47 -8.44
CA PRO A 131 -5.95 12.56 -9.38
C PRO A 131 -4.70 13.20 -8.79
N ALA A 132 -4.82 14.03 -7.76
CA ALA A 132 -3.69 14.63 -7.08
C ALA A 132 -2.73 13.61 -6.47
N LEU A 133 -3.23 12.43 -6.05
CA LEU A 133 -2.41 11.33 -5.53
C LEU A 133 -1.55 10.67 -6.60
N LEU A 134 -2.00 10.72 -7.87
CA LEU A 134 -1.36 10.02 -8.98
C LEU A 134 -0.39 10.91 -9.77
N ARG A 135 -0.17 12.16 -9.32
CA ARG A 135 0.75 13.09 -9.97
C ARG A 135 2.21 12.63 -9.83
N PRO A 136 3.09 13.02 -10.78
CA PRO A 136 4.53 12.80 -10.68
C PRO A 136 5.10 13.25 -9.32
N GLY A 137 5.95 12.41 -8.73
CA GLY A 137 6.52 12.66 -7.40
C GLY A 137 5.65 12.19 -6.23
N ARG A 138 4.48 11.61 -6.50
CA ARG A 138 3.58 10.97 -5.53
C ARG A 138 3.44 9.49 -5.88
N PHE A 139 2.23 8.95 -6.01
CA PHE A 139 2.02 7.57 -6.49
C PHE A 139 2.08 7.51 -8.02
N ASP A 140 3.24 7.77 -8.56
CA ASP A 140 3.48 7.83 -10.01
C ASP A 140 3.78 6.46 -10.63
N ARG A 141 3.99 5.43 -9.79
CA ARG A 141 4.14 4.04 -10.22
C ARG A 141 2.96 3.22 -9.75
N GLN A 142 2.27 2.57 -10.70
CA GLN A 142 1.17 1.66 -10.40
C GLN A 142 1.58 0.22 -10.72
N ILE A 143 1.23 -0.70 -9.82
CA ILE A 143 1.45 -2.13 -9.96
C ILE A 143 0.11 -2.83 -9.79
N VAL A 144 -0.28 -3.63 -10.78
CA VAL A 144 -1.49 -4.45 -10.69
C VAL A 144 -1.16 -5.78 -10.02
N VAL A 145 -1.85 -6.07 -8.92
CA VAL A 145 -1.74 -7.34 -8.19
C VAL A 145 -3.03 -8.11 -8.42
N GLY A 146 -3.01 -9.01 -9.39
CA GLY A 146 -4.16 -9.83 -9.75
C GLY A 146 -4.33 -11.06 -8.85
N ALA A 147 -5.41 -11.79 -9.09
CA ALA A 147 -5.59 -13.12 -8.51
C ALA A 147 -4.45 -14.05 -8.97
N PRO A 148 -4.00 -14.99 -8.11
CA PRO A 148 -2.93 -15.89 -8.46
C PRO A 148 -3.34 -16.86 -9.58
N ASP A 149 -2.43 -17.17 -10.48
CA ASP A 149 -2.58 -18.23 -11.46
C ASP A 149 -2.53 -19.62 -10.79
N VAL A 150 -2.68 -20.69 -11.56
CA VAL A 150 -2.66 -22.06 -11.03
C VAL A 150 -1.38 -22.35 -10.26
N LYS A 151 -0.22 -21.91 -10.77
CA LYS A 151 1.07 -22.13 -10.11
C LYS A 151 1.18 -21.32 -8.81
N GLY A 152 0.69 -20.09 -8.83
CA GLY A 152 0.61 -19.25 -7.64
C GLY A 152 -0.29 -19.87 -6.56
N ARG A 153 -1.45 -20.39 -6.93
CA ARG A 153 -2.35 -21.10 -6.00
C ARG A 153 -1.72 -22.36 -5.42
N GLU A 154 -1.03 -23.13 -6.26
CA GLU A 154 -0.29 -24.30 -5.79
C GLU A 154 0.78 -23.93 -4.75
N ALA A 155 1.53 -22.86 -5.00
CA ALA A 155 2.53 -22.34 -4.06
C ALA A 155 1.89 -21.88 -2.75
N ILE A 156 0.75 -21.18 -2.81
CA ILE A 156 -0.02 -20.75 -1.63
C ILE A 156 -0.48 -21.98 -0.83
N PHE A 157 -1.05 -23.00 -1.47
CA PHE A 157 -1.43 -24.25 -0.80
C PHE A 157 -0.23 -24.89 -0.10
N LYS A 158 0.92 -25.00 -0.75
CA LYS A 158 2.14 -25.56 -0.17
C LYS A 158 2.60 -24.81 1.08
N VAL A 159 2.55 -23.49 1.05
CA VAL A 159 2.93 -22.66 2.21
C VAL A 159 1.99 -22.89 3.39
N HIS A 160 0.68 -22.88 3.14
CA HIS A 160 -0.32 -22.98 4.20
C HIS A 160 -0.53 -24.43 4.71
N SER A 161 -0.14 -25.44 3.95
CA SER A 161 -0.22 -26.85 4.35
C SER A 161 1.06 -27.37 5.03
N LYS A 162 2.16 -26.63 5.01
CA LYS A 162 3.48 -27.08 5.47
C LYS A 162 3.51 -27.71 6.87
N ASN A 163 2.63 -27.26 7.77
CA ASN A 163 2.57 -27.75 9.15
C ASN A 163 1.21 -28.36 9.48
N LYS A 164 0.49 -28.86 8.49
CA LYS A 164 -0.84 -29.47 8.67
C LYS A 164 -0.79 -30.93 8.21
N PRO A 165 -1.41 -31.85 8.94
CA PRO A 165 -1.58 -33.22 8.48
C PRO A 165 -2.53 -33.22 7.29
N LEU A 166 -2.05 -33.67 6.14
CA LEU A 166 -2.87 -33.89 4.95
C LEU A 166 -3.09 -35.40 4.82
N ALA A 167 -4.29 -35.78 4.37
CA ALA A 167 -4.59 -37.17 4.00
C ALA A 167 -3.80 -37.55 2.73
N ASP A 168 -3.51 -38.83 2.56
CA ASP A 168 -2.66 -39.33 1.47
C ASP A 168 -3.24 -39.11 0.07
N ASP A 169 -4.54 -38.89 -0.02
CA ASP A 169 -5.28 -38.63 -1.26
C ASP A 169 -5.34 -37.14 -1.64
N VAL A 170 -4.81 -36.24 -0.80
CA VAL A 170 -4.80 -34.80 -1.07
C VAL A 170 -3.74 -34.44 -2.10
N ASN A 171 -4.18 -34.02 -3.28
CA ASN A 171 -3.32 -33.56 -4.36
C ASN A 171 -3.41 -32.02 -4.50
N ILE A 172 -2.37 -31.31 -4.08
CA ILE A 172 -2.32 -29.85 -4.09
C ILE A 172 -2.42 -29.28 -5.51
N GLU A 173 -1.85 -29.91 -6.51
CA GLU A 173 -1.94 -29.48 -7.90
C GLU A 173 -3.37 -29.53 -8.42
N VAL A 174 -4.07 -30.62 -8.11
CA VAL A 174 -5.49 -30.79 -8.48
C VAL A 174 -6.36 -29.74 -7.77
N LEU A 175 -6.10 -29.48 -6.49
CA LEU A 175 -6.80 -28.42 -5.75
C LEU A 175 -6.57 -27.05 -6.38
N ALA A 176 -5.33 -26.73 -6.73
CA ALA A 176 -4.98 -25.46 -7.36
C ALA A 176 -5.65 -25.26 -8.73
N ARG A 177 -5.88 -26.33 -9.48
CA ARG A 177 -6.60 -26.27 -10.77
C ARG A 177 -8.12 -26.11 -10.60
N ARG A 178 -8.68 -26.61 -9.51
CA ARG A 178 -10.14 -26.60 -9.23
C ARG A 178 -10.61 -25.42 -8.40
N THR A 179 -9.70 -24.61 -7.86
CA THR A 179 -10.03 -23.36 -7.16
C THR A 179 -10.07 -22.19 -8.14
N PRO A 180 -11.04 -21.25 -7.99
CA PRO A 180 -11.17 -20.09 -8.85
C PRO A 180 -10.02 -19.08 -8.63
#